data_bb7bb21f3321ce56e10f5ecfe7d6460b
#
_entry.id   bb7bb21f3321ce56e10f5ecfe7d6460b
#
_cell.length_a   1.000
_cell.length_b   1.000
_cell.length_c   1.000
_cell.angle_alpha   90.00
_cell.angle_beta   90.00
_cell.angle_gamma   90.00
#
_symmetry.space_group_name_H-M   'P 1'
#
loop_
_entity.id
_entity.type
_entity.pdbx_description
1 polymer ?
#
loop_
_entity_poly.entity_id
_entity_poly.type
_entity_poly.pdbx_seq_one_letter_code
_entity_poly.pdbx_strand_id
1 'polypeptide(L)'
;MNHSTTLLKTGHIAAASLVFGLASAGVPASRGVDHSLEYKAMSMKDDLAHRSPDIHWPPGFEPEKADLFAHNDLIINASCERVWTHIIEASRWPTWYPNSKDVEIQGGDPVLRDGTEFRWTTFGLAIESKVHEYVLNQRLGWYGYVPGAKPSFYHSWYLEPEGTMCHVVMDEAGVGKDAAGLRKSDETLMHRGHDLWLATLKWVAEAK
;
A
#
# COMPACT_ATOMS: atom_id res chain seq x y z
N MET A 1 27.16 69.41 16.02
CA MET A 1 27.18 70.23 17.25
C MET A 1 26.79 69.34 18.43
N ASN A 2 27.70 69.30 19.38
CA ASN A 2 27.60 68.76 20.77
C ASN A 2 27.27 67.33 21.05
N HIS A 3 28.23 66.65 21.37
CA HIS A 3 28.73 65.83 22.51
C HIS A 3 27.84 65.79 23.75
N SER A 4 27.59 64.63 24.30
CA SER A 4 27.79 64.40 25.73
C SER A 4 28.01 62.92 26.02
N THR A 5 29.21 62.64 26.50
CA THR A 5 29.68 61.39 27.08
C THR A 5 29.29 61.36 28.53
N THR A 6 28.75 60.23 29.03
CA THR A 6 28.69 60.02 30.47
C THR A 6 29.20 58.61 30.82
N LEU A 7 30.35 58.60 31.50
CA LEU A 7 30.94 57.45 32.18
C LEU A 7 30.17 57.18 33.49
N LEU A 8 29.89 55.94 33.81
CA LEU A 8 29.58 55.51 35.19
C LEU A 8 30.14 54.12 35.50
N LYS A 9 31.13 54.19 36.30
CA LYS A 9 31.61 53.43 37.47
C LYS A 9 31.31 51.92 37.55
N THR A 10 32.39 51.21 37.61
CA THR A 10 32.61 49.82 38.07
C THR A 10 32.24 49.64 39.54
N GLY A 11 31.38 48.68 39.83
CA GLY A 11 31.13 48.17 41.17
C GLY A 11 31.51 46.67 41.21
N HIS A 12 32.57 46.36 41.97
CA HIS A 12 32.95 44.99 42.25
C HIS A 12 32.09 44.45 43.39
N ILE A 13 31.35 43.35 43.11
CA ILE A 13 30.70 42.55 44.15
C ILE A 13 31.34 41.18 44.14
N ALA A 14 31.99 40.84 45.27
CA ALA A 14 32.56 39.53 45.53
C ALA A 14 31.43 38.50 45.73
N ALA A 15 31.37 37.48 44.92
CA ALA A 15 30.46 36.36 45.10
C ALA A 15 31.20 35.22 45.82
N ALA A 16 30.70 34.88 47.01
CA ALA A 16 31.11 33.72 47.77
C ALA A 16 30.64 32.43 47.10
N SER A 17 31.58 31.53 46.75
CA SER A 17 31.28 30.23 46.19
C SER A 17 30.83 29.25 47.28
N LEU A 18 29.53 28.93 47.33
CA LEU A 18 29.04 27.76 48.07
C LEU A 18 29.15 26.52 47.14
N VAL A 19 30.04 25.62 47.51
CA VAL A 19 30.15 24.30 46.86
C VAL A 19 29.10 23.38 47.48
N PHE A 20 27.97 23.14 46.78
CA PHE A 20 27.08 22.06 47.10
C PHE A 20 27.53 20.79 46.38
N GLY A 21 28.05 19.82 47.12
CA GLY A 21 28.28 18.49 46.64
C GLY A 21 26.98 17.77 46.31
N LEU A 22 26.63 17.68 45.03
CA LEU A 22 25.55 16.81 44.53
C LEU A 22 26.11 15.39 44.40
N ALA A 23 25.66 14.51 45.29
CA ALA A 23 25.83 13.07 45.12
C ALA A 23 25.03 12.66 43.87
N SER A 24 25.73 12.24 42.80
CA SER A 24 25.08 11.66 41.60
C SER A 24 24.52 10.28 41.94
N ALA A 25 23.22 10.20 42.26
CA ALA A 25 22.52 8.94 42.22
C ALA A 25 22.49 8.49 40.77
N GLY A 26 23.17 7.39 40.46
CA GLY A 26 23.20 6.80 39.13
C GLY A 26 21.77 6.42 38.70
N VAL A 27 21.28 7.08 37.68
CA VAL A 27 20.04 6.68 36.99
C VAL A 27 20.32 5.34 36.35
N PRO A 28 19.56 4.27 36.64
CA PRO A 28 19.75 3.00 35.95
C PRO A 28 19.49 3.23 34.46
N ALA A 29 20.44 2.82 33.61
CA ALA A 29 20.29 2.84 32.17
C ALA A 29 19.00 2.10 31.81
N SER A 30 18.01 2.81 31.28
CA SER A 30 16.82 2.21 30.70
C SER A 30 17.31 1.26 29.60
N ARG A 31 17.07 -0.04 29.75
CA ARG A 31 17.20 -0.98 28.64
C ARG A 31 16.29 -0.45 27.55
N GLY A 32 16.88 0.08 26.48
CA GLY A 32 16.17 0.43 25.28
C GLY A 32 15.39 -0.81 24.83
N VAL A 33 14.08 -0.76 24.90
CA VAL A 33 13.24 -1.73 24.23
C VAL A 33 13.50 -1.50 22.75
N ASP A 34 14.15 -2.47 22.11
CA ASP A 34 14.34 -2.47 20.65
C ASP A 34 12.95 -2.59 20.04
N HIS A 35 12.39 -1.46 19.61
CA HIS A 35 11.10 -1.37 18.91
C HIS A 35 11.28 -1.52 17.40
N SER A 36 12.39 -2.06 16.94
CA SER A 36 12.47 -2.51 15.56
C SER A 36 11.52 -3.72 15.37
N LEU A 37 10.25 -3.47 15.20
CA LEU A 37 9.38 -4.40 14.48
C LEU A 37 9.95 -4.40 13.05
N GLU A 38 10.92 -5.30 12.80
CA GLU A 38 11.31 -5.59 11.43
C GLU A 38 10.05 -6.11 10.72
N TYR A 39 9.43 -5.23 9.93
CA TYR A 39 8.43 -5.65 8.95
C TYR A 39 9.17 -6.56 7.97
N LYS A 40 9.05 -7.88 8.17
CA LYS A 40 9.57 -8.85 7.22
C LYS A 40 8.60 -8.88 6.04
N ALA A 41 8.92 -8.11 5.00
CA ALA A 41 8.17 -8.17 3.76
C ALA A 41 8.15 -9.62 3.23
N MET A 42 6.96 -10.07 2.79
CA MET A 42 6.78 -11.39 2.20
C MET A 42 7.55 -11.47 0.88
N SER A 43 8.29 -12.56 0.68
CA SER A 43 8.94 -12.82 -0.61
C SER A 43 7.94 -13.48 -1.57
N MET A 44 8.20 -13.44 -2.87
CA MET A 44 7.41 -14.17 -3.86
C MET A 44 7.28 -15.66 -3.53
N LYS A 45 8.30 -16.26 -2.91
CA LYS A 45 8.25 -17.67 -2.47
C LYS A 45 7.21 -17.87 -1.35
N ASP A 46 7.15 -16.93 -0.40
CA ASP A 46 6.17 -16.97 0.67
C ASP A 46 4.76 -16.76 0.09
N ASP A 47 4.58 -15.81 -0.82
CA ASP A 47 3.32 -15.56 -1.52
C ASP A 47 2.82 -16.79 -2.27
N LEU A 48 3.69 -17.45 -3.04
CA LEU A 48 3.36 -18.70 -3.73
C LEU A 48 2.93 -19.82 -2.80
N ALA A 49 3.48 -19.88 -1.59
CA ALA A 49 3.13 -20.89 -0.59
C ALA A 49 1.76 -20.64 0.05
N HIS A 50 1.28 -19.39 0.07
CA HIS A 50 0.02 -18.97 0.70
C HIS A 50 -1.10 -18.63 -0.29
N ARG A 51 -0.81 -18.66 -1.61
CA ARG A 51 -1.77 -18.28 -2.65
C ARG A 51 -3.10 -19.01 -2.53
N SER A 52 -4.18 -18.34 -2.91
CA SER A 52 -5.48 -18.97 -3.00
C SER A 52 -5.52 -19.98 -4.16
N PRO A 53 -6.01 -21.22 -3.93
CA PRO A 53 -6.17 -22.21 -4.98
C PRO A 53 -7.36 -21.93 -5.91
N ASP A 54 -8.27 -21.02 -5.51
CA ASP A 54 -9.55 -20.81 -6.17
C ASP A 54 -9.53 -19.70 -7.24
N ILE A 55 -8.41 -19.00 -7.40
CA ILE A 55 -8.25 -17.96 -8.42
C ILE A 55 -8.24 -18.57 -9.83
N HIS A 56 -9.07 -18.00 -10.71
CA HIS A 56 -9.15 -18.41 -12.11
C HIS A 56 -8.09 -17.66 -12.95
N TRP A 57 -6.93 -18.25 -13.04
CA TRP A 57 -5.82 -17.67 -13.82
C TRP A 57 -6.05 -17.85 -15.32
N PRO A 58 -5.99 -16.77 -16.12
CA PRO A 58 -6.00 -16.91 -17.56
C PRO A 58 -4.71 -17.59 -18.05
N PRO A 59 -4.75 -18.28 -19.21
CA PRO A 59 -3.58 -18.97 -19.75
C PRO A 59 -2.36 -18.06 -19.85
N GLY A 60 -1.24 -18.51 -19.28
CA GLY A 60 0.03 -17.78 -19.29
C GLY A 60 0.27 -16.90 -18.07
N PHE A 61 -0.70 -16.82 -17.13
CA PHE A 61 -0.57 -16.09 -15.87
C PHE A 61 -0.62 -17.00 -14.65
N GLU A 62 -0.40 -18.30 -14.83
CA GLU A 62 -0.37 -19.23 -13.71
C GLU A 62 0.78 -18.85 -12.74
N PRO A 63 0.51 -18.74 -11.42
CA PRO A 63 1.48 -18.24 -10.42
C PRO A 63 2.83 -18.97 -10.45
N GLU A 64 2.82 -20.28 -10.70
CA GLU A 64 4.03 -21.11 -10.73
C GLU A 64 4.97 -20.80 -11.92
N LYS A 65 4.45 -20.12 -12.93
CA LYS A 65 5.19 -19.72 -14.14
C LYS A 65 5.43 -18.20 -14.19
N ALA A 66 4.90 -17.46 -13.24
CA ALA A 66 5.02 -16.02 -13.21
C ALA A 66 6.47 -15.58 -12.90
N ASP A 67 6.89 -14.48 -13.50
CA ASP A 67 8.17 -13.83 -13.20
C ASP A 67 8.10 -13.01 -11.92
N LEU A 68 6.89 -12.55 -11.54
CA LEU A 68 6.58 -11.89 -10.29
C LEU A 68 5.17 -12.32 -9.85
N PHE A 69 4.99 -12.56 -8.57
CA PHE A 69 3.71 -12.92 -7.96
C PHE A 69 3.58 -12.31 -6.59
N ALA A 70 2.38 -11.85 -6.23
CA ALA A 70 2.02 -11.44 -4.88
C ALA A 70 0.66 -12.02 -4.51
N HIS A 71 0.56 -12.47 -3.27
CA HIS A 71 -0.66 -12.90 -2.61
C HIS A 71 -0.88 -12.06 -1.36
N ASN A 72 -2.06 -11.47 -1.24
CA ASN A 72 -2.46 -10.71 -0.06
C ASN A 72 -3.91 -11.04 0.27
N ASP A 73 -4.23 -11.10 1.54
CA ASP A 73 -5.61 -11.26 1.98
C ASP A 73 -5.91 -10.47 3.25
N LEU A 74 -7.16 -10.14 3.47
CA LEU A 74 -7.59 -9.41 4.66
C LEU A 74 -9.07 -9.62 4.95
N ILE A 75 -9.44 -9.79 6.23
CA ILE A 75 -10.83 -9.75 6.68
C ILE A 75 -11.23 -8.30 6.94
N ILE A 76 -12.32 -7.87 6.28
CA ILE A 76 -12.92 -6.54 6.41
C ILE A 76 -14.26 -6.67 7.15
N ASN A 77 -14.47 -5.89 8.20
CA ASN A 77 -15.71 -5.88 8.98
C ASN A 77 -16.82 -5.04 8.29
N ALA A 78 -17.12 -5.46 7.07
CA ALA A 78 -18.20 -4.94 6.22
C ALA A 78 -18.71 -6.06 5.32
N SER A 79 -19.91 -5.95 4.77
CA SER A 79 -20.41 -6.92 3.80
C SER A 79 -19.58 -6.89 2.51
N CYS A 80 -19.48 -8.04 1.83
CA CYS A 80 -18.78 -8.11 0.54
C CYS A 80 -19.40 -7.18 -0.52
N GLU A 81 -20.70 -6.92 -0.48
CA GLU A 81 -21.36 -5.94 -1.35
C GLU A 81 -20.82 -4.52 -1.13
N ARG A 82 -20.61 -4.12 0.13
CA ARG A 82 -20.05 -2.81 0.44
C ARG A 82 -18.59 -2.70 0.02
N VAL A 83 -17.79 -3.73 0.26
CA VAL A 83 -16.39 -3.82 -0.19
C VAL A 83 -16.33 -3.74 -1.72
N TRP A 84 -17.16 -4.52 -2.40
CA TRP A 84 -17.27 -4.55 -3.86
C TRP A 84 -17.52 -3.17 -4.46
N THR A 85 -18.44 -2.40 -3.87
CA THR A 85 -18.75 -1.04 -4.33
C THR A 85 -17.51 -0.16 -4.40
N HIS A 86 -16.63 -0.21 -3.37
CA HIS A 86 -15.38 0.55 -3.38
C HIS A 86 -14.39 0.06 -4.44
N ILE A 87 -14.36 -1.26 -4.72
CA ILE A 87 -13.47 -1.84 -5.71
C ILE A 87 -13.88 -1.42 -7.12
N ILE A 88 -15.17 -1.51 -7.47
CA ILE A 88 -15.62 -1.21 -8.84
C ILE A 88 -15.73 0.28 -9.15
N GLU A 89 -15.83 1.16 -8.15
CA GLU A 89 -15.81 2.62 -8.33
C GLU A 89 -14.36 3.13 -8.56
N ALA A 90 -13.69 2.62 -9.61
CA ALA A 90 -12.27 2.84 -9.82
C ALA A 90 -11.89 4.33 -9.94
N SER A 91 -12.75 5.17 -10.47
CA SER A 91 -12.54 6.64 -10.54
C SER A 91 -12.38 7.28 -9.14
N ARG A 92 -12.82 6.61 -8.09
CA ARG A 92 -12.70 7.06 -6.70
C ARG A 92 -11.45 6.53 -5.99
N TRP A 93 -10.72 5.56 -6.55
CA TRP A 93 -9.51 5.03 -5.91
C TRP A 93 -8.53 6.13 -5.47
N PRO A 94 -8.24 7.18 -6.26
CA PRO A 94 -7.33 8.25 -5.83
C PRO A 94 -7.74 8.98 -4.55
N THR A 95 -8.99 8.85 -4.11
CA THR A 95 -9.47 9.50 -2.88
C THR A 95 -9.14 8.70 -1.61
N TRP A 96 -8.78 7.42 -1.73
CA TRP A 96 -8.52 6.56 -0.58
C TRP A 96 -7.31 5.61 -0.76
N TYR A 97 -6.90 5.32 -2.00
CA TYR A 97 -5.70 4.52 -2.27
C TYR A 97 -4.59 5.43 -2.84
N PRO A 98 -3.58 5.79 -2.02
CA PRO A 98 -2.61 6.83 -2.39
C PRO A 98 -1.69 6.45 -3.55
N ASN A 99 -1.59 5.14 -3.88
CA ASN A 99 -0.81 4.65 -5.01
C ASN A 99 -1.60 4.63 -6.33
N SER A 100 -2.82 5.20 -6.36
CA SER A 100 -3.66 5.32 -7.54
C SER A 100 -3.84 6.78 -7.95
N LYS A 101 -3.67 7.08 -9.25
CA LYS A 101 -3.88 8.42 -9.85
C LYS A 101 -4.45 8.31 -11.24
N ASP A 102 -5.00 9.40 -11.74
CA ASP A 102 -5.38 9.59 -13.14
C ASP A 102 -6.25 8.44 -13.69
N VAL A 103 -7.24 7.99 -12.90
CA VAL A 103 -8.11 6.88 -13.28
C VAL A 103 -9.16 7.37 -14.28
N GLU A 104 -9.16 6.77 -15.47
CA GLU A 104 -10.10 7.04 -16.55
C GLU A 104 -10.75 5.74 -17.02
N ILE A 105 -12.07 5.61 -16.83
CA ILE A 105 -12.85 4.47 -17.34
C ILE A 105 -13.29 4.81 -18.76
N GLN A 106 -12.97 3.93 -19.73
CA GLN A 106 -13.35 4.10 -21.12
C GLN A 106 -14.86 3.88 -21.30
N GLY A 107 -15.46 4.60 -22.26
CA GLY A 107 -16.88 4.45 -22.56
C GLY A 107 -17.84 5.23 -21.65
N GLY A 108 -17.32 5.95 -20.64
CA GLY A 108 -18.11 6.82 -19.77
C GLY A 108 -18.94 6.08 -18.71
N ASP A 109 -18.68 4.79 -18.50
CA ASP A 109 -19.26 4.04 -17.37
C ASP A 109 -18.70 4.58 -16.04
N PRO A 110 -19.51 4.76 -14.99
CA PRO A 110 -19.02 5.25 -13.71
C PRO A 110 -18.27 4.17 -12.89
N VAL A 111 -18.39 2.89 -13.25
CA VAL A 111 -17.85 1.74 -12.52
C VAL A 111 -17.25 0.70 -13.46
N LEU A 112 -16.36 -0.14 -12.93
CA LEU A 112 -15.85 -1.30 -13.64
C LEU A 112 -16.96 -2.35 -13.84
N ARG A 113 -17.01 -2.95 -15.03
CA ARG A 113 -17.89 -4.06 -15.43
C ARG A 113 -17.12 -5.04 -16.30
N ASP A 114 -17.75 -6.11 -16.68
CA ASP A 114 -17.21 -7.06 -17.65
C ASP A 114 -16.76 -6.36 -18.94
N GLY A 115 -15.53 -6.64 -19.38
CA GLY A 115 -14.93 -6.06 -20.57
C GLY A 115 -14.55 -4.58 -20.49
N THR A 116 -14.78 -3.89 -19.36
CA THR A 116 -14.39 -2.48 -19.19
C THR A 116 -12.90 -2.28 -19.40
N GLU A 117 -12.56 -1.29 -20.21
CA GLU A 117 -11.18 -0.81 -20.37
C GLU A 117 -11.00 0.48 -19.55
N PHE A 118 -9.85 0.60 -18.88
CA PHE A 118 -9.53 1.77 -18.08
C PHE A 118 -8.03 2.05 -18.05
N ARG A 119 -7.69 3.30 -17.79
CA ARG A 119 -6.31 3.78 -17.63
C ARG A 119 -6.12 4.33 -16.25
N TRP A 120 -4.96 4.16 -15.69
CA TRP A 120 -4.60 4.70 -14.40
C TRP A 120 -3.09 4.72 -14.20
N THR A 121 -2.64 5.41 -13.16
CA THR A 121 -1.24 5.43 -12.74
C THR A 121 -1.12 4.70 -11.42
N THR A 122 -0.26 3.68 -11.35
CA THR A 122 0.08 2.97 -10.12
C THR A 122 1.59 2.72 -10.07
N PHE A 123 2.20 2.76 -8.88
CA PHE A 123 3.67 2.71 -8.70
C PHE A 123 4.42 3.74 -9.57
N GLY A 124 3.78 4.87 -9.91
CA GLY A 124 4.32 5.88 -10.80
C GLY A 124 4.34 5.51 -12.29
N LEU A 125 3.75 4.37 -12.67
CA LEU A 125 3.64 3.90 -14.04
C LEU A 125 2.23 4.07 -14.59
N ALA A 126 2.11 4.59 -15.81
CA ALA A 126 0.85 4.60 -16.53
C ALA A 126 0.52 3.18 -17.00
N ILE A 127 -0.67 2.70 -16.68
CA ILE A 127 -1.15 1.35 -16.97
C ILE A 127 -2.47 1.44 -17.74
N GLU A 128 -2.59 0.63 -18.78
CA GLU A 128 -3.86 0.27 -19.40
C GLU A 128 -4.34 -1.05 -18.81
N SER A 129 -5.64 -1.15 -18.59
CA SER A 129 -6.25 -2.33 -17.98
C SER A 129 -7.54 -2.70 -18.68
N LYS A 130 -7.82 -4.02 -18.71
CA LYS A 130 -9.07 -4.55 -19.26
C LYS A 130 -9.64 -5.61 -18.33
N VAL A 131 -10.87 -5.40 -17.88
CA VAL A 131 -11.60 -6.38 -17.07
C VAL A 131 -11.83 -7.63 -17.90
N HIS A 132 -11.51 -8.78 -17.32
CA HIS A 132 -11.60 -10.10 -17.92
C HIS A 132 -12.51 -11.05 -17.14
N GLU A 133 -12.52 -10.96 -15.82
CA GLU A 133 -13.45 -11.69 -14.97
C GLU A 133 -14.32 -10.69 -14.19
N TYR A 134 -15.62 -10.93 -14.17
CA TYR A 134 -16.58 -10.11 -13.42
C TYR A 134 -17.74 -10.97 -12.93
N VAL A 135 -17.77 -11.23 -11.63
CA VAL A 135 -18.90 -11.88 -10.93
C VAL A 135 -19.32 -10.97 -9.79
N LEU A 136 -20.49 -10.40 -9.90
CA LEU A 136 -21.02 -9.38 -8.98
C LEU A 136 -20.84 -9.78 -7.51
N ASN A 137 -20.22 -8.90 -6.72
CA ASN A 137 -19.93 -9.05 -5.30
C ASN A 137 -19.01 -10.24 -4.93
N GLN A 138 -18.37 -10.86 -5.91
CA GLN A 138 -17.55 -12.06 -5.66
C GLN A 138 -16.18 -11.98 -6.32
N ARG A 139 -16.08 -11.73 -7.64
CA ARG A 139 -14.82 -11.84 -8.37
C ARG A 139 -14.65 -10.73 -9.39
N LEU A 140 -13.49 -10.11 -9.38
CA LEU A 140 -13.08 -9.14 -10.38
C LEU A 140 -11.62 -9.41 -10.76
N GLY A 141 -11.34 -9.60 -12.04
CA GLY A 141 -9.99 -9.77 -12.54
C GLY A 141 -9.76 -8.94 -13.80
N TRP A 142 -8.56 -8.38 -13.96
CA TRP A 142 -8.20 -7.60 -15.14
C TRP A 142 -6.76 -7.82 -15.57
N TYR A 143 -6.52 -7.69 -16.85
CA TYR A 143 -5.19 -7.55 -17.40
C TYR A 143 -4.64 -6.14 -17.18
N GLY A 144 -3.34 -6.04 -16.83
CA GLY A 144 -2.60 -4.80 -16.74
C GLY A 144 -1.42 -4.80 -17.72
N TYR A 145 -1.13 -3.65 -18.34
CA TYR A 145 -0.02 -3.50 -19.28
C TYR A 145 0.37 -2.04 -19.46
N VAL A 146 1.62 -1.82 -19.79
CA VAL A 146 2.09 -0.49 -20.20
C VAL A 146 1.42 -0.10 -21.53
N PRO A 147 1.00 1.17 -21.73
CA PRO A 147 0.31 1.59 -22.93
C PRO A 147 0.97 1.12 -24.24
N GLY A 148 0.18 0.48 -25.10
CA GLY A 148 0.64 -0.07 -26.37
C GLY A 148 1.41 -1.39 -26.29
N ALA A 149 1.59 -1.97 -25.11
CA ALA A 149 2.20 -3.28 -24.92
C ALA A 149 1.15 -4.41 -24.90
N LYS A 150 1.62 -5.65 -24.82
CA LYS A 150 0.75 -6.81 -24.52
C LYS A 150 0.51 -6.90 -23.02
N PRO A 151 -0.59 -7.54 -22.58
CA PRO A 151 -0.82 -7.84 -21.17
C PRO A 151 0.37 -8.54 -20.54
N SER A 152 0.85 -7.99 -19.43
CA SER A 152 1.99 -8.50 -18.68
C SER A 152 1.71 -8.72 -17.20
N PHE A 153 0.55 -8.25 -16.72
CA PHE A 153 0.06 -8.50 -15.38
C PHE A 153 -1.39 -8.97 -15.44
N TYR A 154 -1.77 -9.82 -14.51
CA TYR A 154 -3.16 -10.18 -14.22
C TYR A 154 -3.42 -10.02 -12.74
N HIS A 155 -4.32 -9.10 -12.41
CA HIS A 155 -4.71 -8.76 -11.06
C HIS A 155 -6.11 -9.31 -10.76
N SER A 156 -6.31 -9.88 -9.58
CA SER A 156 -7.58 -10.48 -9.18
C SER A 156 -8.01 -10.05 -7.78
N TRP A 157 -9.33 -9.89 -7.62
CA TRP A 157 -10.02 -9.70 -6.35
C TRP A 157 -11.05 -10.80 -6.18
N TYR A 158 -10.95 -11.57 -5.11
CA TYR A 158 -11.94 -12.55 -4.72
C TYR A 158 -12.50 -12.17 -3.35
N LEU A 159 -13.83 -12.17 -3.25
CA LEU A 159 -14.58 -11.75 -2.07
C LEU A 159 -15.40 -12.92 -1.57
N GLU A 160 -15.13 -13.33 -0.34
CA GLU A 160 -15.75 -14.47 0.31
C GLU A 160 -16.51 -14.01 1.55
N PRO A 161 -17.87 -14.16 1.59
CA PRO A 161 -18.64 -13.77 2.77
C PRO A 161 -18.30 -14.63 4.00
N GLU A 162 -17.95 -13.98 5.12
CA GLU A 162 -17.75 -14.60 6.43
C GLU A 162 -18.73 -14.01 7.46
N GLY A 163 -19.96 -14.52 7.48
CA GLY A 163 -21.04 -13.97 8.29
C GLY A 163 -21.39 -12.54 7.85
N THR A 164 -21.11 -11.52 8.68
CA THR A 164 -21.30 -10.10 8.37
C THR A 164 -20.04 -9.43 7.82
N MET A 165 -18.94 -10.16 7.76
CA MET A 165 -17.64 -9.70 7.28
C MET A 165 -17.38 -10.19 5.85
N CYS A 166 -16.34 -9.66 5.23
CA CYS A 166 -15.85 -10.07 3.93
C CYS A 166 -14.38 -10.42 4.01
N HIS A 167 -14.01 -11.67 3.68
CA HIS A 167 -12.64 -12.05 3.41
C HIS A 167 -12.33 -11.64 1.97
N VAL A 168 -11.30 -10.84 1.82
CA VAL A 168 -10.85 -10.30 0.54
C VAL A 168 -9.50 -10.90 0.22
N VAL A 169 -9.41 -11.61 -0.89
CA VAL A 169 -8.18 -12.13 -1.46
C VAL A 169 -7.80 -11.29 -2.66
N MET A 170 -6.55 -10.90 -2.74
CA MET A 170 -6.00 -10.08 -3.82
C MET A 170 -4.67 -10.67 -4.28
N ASP A 171 -4.69 -11.30 -5.45
CA ASP A 171 -3.52 -11.91 -6.06
C ASP A 171 -3.15 -11.22 -7.38
N GLU A 172 -1.87 -11.12 -7.66
CA GLU A 172 -1.39 -10.60 -8.95
C GLU A 172 -0.22 -11.41 -9.48
N ALA A 173 -0.33 -11.83 -10.73
CA ALA A 173 0.74 -12.51 -11.47
C ALA A 173 1.29 -11.59 -12.57
N GLY A 174 2.61 -11.41 -12.59
CA GLY A 174 3.32 -10.68 -13.61
C GLY A 174 4.20 -11.60 -14.47
N VAL A 175 4.20 -11.39 -15.79
CA VAL A 175 4.95 -12.20 -16.75
C VAL A 175 5.80 -11.35 -17.69
N GLY A 176 6.93 -11.87 -18.10
CA GLY A 176 7.84 -11.24 -19.05
C GLY A 176 8.84 -10.29 -18.40
N LYS A 177 9.59 -9.60 -19.27
CA LYS A 177 10.78 -8.82 -18.88
C LYS A 177 10.50 -7.72 -17.86
N ASP A 178 9.32 -7.09 -17.92
CA ASP A 178 8.98 -5.96 -17.06
C ASP A 178 8.67 -6.45 -15.65
N ALA A 179 7.94 -7.55 -15.51
CA ALA A 179 7.70 -8.23 -14.24
C ALA A 179 8.99 -8.78 -13.61
N ALA A 180 9.83 -9.45 -14.42
CA ALA A 180 11.15 -9.92 -13.99
C ALA A 180 12.07 -8.76 -13.56
N GLY A 181 12.01 -7.63 -14.27
CA GLY A 181 12.75 -6.40 -13.94
C GLY A 181 12.30 -5.80 -12.61
N LEU A 182 10.99 -5.72 -12.38
CA LEU A 182 10.41 -5.24 -11.14
C LEU A 182 10.84 -6.14 -9.95
N ARG A 183 10.68 -7.45 -10.09
CA ARG A 183 11.16 -8.41 -9.09
C ARG A 183 12.63 -8.24 -8.77
N LYS A 184 13.48 -8.05 -9.77
CA LYS A 184 14.92 -7.87 -9.57
C LYS A 184 15.24 -6.56 -8.84
N SER A 185 14.47 -5.51 -9.06
CA SER A 185 14.66 -4.21 -8.41
C SER A 185 14.17 -4.19 -6.97
N ASP A 186 12.99 -4.77 -6.72
CA ASP A 186 12.37 -4.86 -5.41
C ASP A 186 11.28 -5.95 -5.43
N GLU A 187 11.64 -7.16 -5.03
CA GLU A 187 10.76 -8.34 -5.04
C GLU A 187 9.49 -8.14 -4.20
N THR A 188 9.54 -7.29 -3.18
CA THR A 188 8.44 -7.10 -2.23
C THR A 188 7.56 -5.89 -2.53
N LEU A 189 7.88 -5.11 -3.56
CA LEU A 189 7.17 -3.86 -3.87
C LEU A 189 5.68 -4.09 -4.15
N MET A 190 5.36 -5.10 -4.96
CA MET A 190 3.98 -5.42 -5.31
C MET A 190 3.19 -5.86 -4.07
N HIS A 191 3.73 -6.80 -3.29
CA HIS A 191 3.11 -7.25 -2.04
C HIS A 191 2.81 -6.08 -1.09
N ARG A 192 3.79 -5.21 -0.82
CA ARG A 192 3.59 -4.02 0.04
C ARG A 192 2.56 -3.04 -0.51
N GLY A 193 2.49 -2.90 -1.83
CA GLY A 193 1.48 -2.08 -2.50
C GLY A 193 0.08 -2.64 -2.31
N HIS A 194 -0.07 -3.95 -2.36
CA HIS A 194 -1.32 -4.66 -2.10
C HIS A 194 -1.72 -4.56 -0.62
N ASP A 195 -0.79 -4.72 0.32
CA ASP A 195 -1.04 -4.50 1.76
C ASP A 195 -1.63 -3.10 1.99
N LEU A 196 -1.04 -2.08 1.38
CA LEU A 196 -1.55 -0.72 1.48
C LEU A 196 -2.94 -0.59 0.87
N TRP A 197 -3.20 -1.26 -0.27
CA TRP A 197 -4.50 -1.21 -0.92
C TRP A 197 -5.58 -1.86 -0.05
N LEU A 198 -5.33 -3.06 0.46
CA LEU A 198 -6.23 -3.76 1.38
C LEU A 198 -6.47 -2.97 2.68
N ALA A 199 -5.43 -2.39 3.27
CA ALA A 199 -5.56 -1.59 4.48
C ALA A 199 -6.43 -0.34 4.27
N THR A 200 -6.25 0.36 3.15
CA THR A 200 -7.05 1.55 2.82
C THR A 200 -8.47 1.19 2.39
N LEU A 201 -8.67 0.07 1.67
CA LEU A 201 -9.98 -0.49 1.36
C LEU A 201 -10.76 -0.83 2.64
N LYS A 202 -10.10 -1.52 3.59
CA LYS A 202 -10.68 -1.81 4.92
C LYS A 202 -11.12 -0.53 5.61
N TRP A 203 -10.26 0.48 5.63
CA TRP A 203 -10.56 1.76 6.27
C TRP A 203 -11.83 2.42 5.70
N VAL A 204 -11.98 2.48 4.37
CA VAL A 204 -13.16 3.12 3.76
C VAL A 204 -14.40 2.25 3.82
N ALA A 205 -14.27 0.94 3.73
CA ALA A 205 -15.40 0.02 3.79
C ALA A 205 -15.99 -0.10 5.21
N GLU A 206 -15.18 0.05 6.26
CA GLU A 206 -15.63 0.02 7.67
C GLU A 206 -16.09 1.39 8.20
N ALA A 207 -15.86 2.48 7.48
CA ALA A 207 -16.32 3.82 7.87
C ALA A 207 -17.87 3.85 7.96
N LYS A 208 -18.39 4.48 9.03
CA LYS A 208 -19.85 4.60 9.29
C LYS A 208 -20.44 5.80 8.57
#